data_fe9f76b48da5c15f911d2ba21e08f696
#
_entry.id   fe9f76b48da5c15f911d2ba21e08f696
#
_cell.length_a   1.000
_cell.length_b   1.000
_cell.length_c   1.000
_cell.angle_alpha   90.00
_cell.angle_beta   90.00
_cell.angle_gamma   90.00
#
_symmetry.space_group_name_H-M   'P 1'
#
loop_
_entity.id
_entity.type
_entity.pdbx_description
1 polymer ?
#
loop_
_entity_poly.entity_id
_entity_poly.type
_entity_poly.pdbx_seq_one_letter_code
_entity_poly.pdbx_strand_id
1 'polypeptide(L)'
;VFGCLSQRYMSELPALIPEVDAWFGARDFDPVIRELGAEPSADKTVERYLTTPSHYAYLKISEGCDRRCSYCAIPFIRGQHKSVPMEDLVEEAMRLAAKGVRELIIIAQDTTYYGLDLYRRRALAELLQKLSEVDGIEWIRIHYSYPASFPEDVLDQMADNPKVCRYMDIPLQHISDKVLDNMHRHVDGAWTRELIRKMRERVPGV
;
A
#
# COMPACT_ATOMS: atom_id res chain seq x y z
N VAL A 1 -15.76 -10.18 -16.05
CA VAL A 1 -15.44 -10.00 -14.61
C VAL A 1 -13.93 -9.93 -14.43
N PHE A 2 -13.42 -9.04 -13.59
CA PHE A 2 -12.01 -8.97 -13.23
C PHE A 2 -11.82 -8.65 -11.74
N GLY A 3 -10.63 -8.90 -11.19
CA GLY A 3 -10.27 -8.55 -9.83
C GLY A 3 -9.79 -9.71 -8.97
N CYS A 4 -9.85 -9.53 -7.63
CA CYS A 4 -9.26 -10.47 -6.68
C CYS A 4 -9.95 -11.84 -6.67
N LEU A 5 -11.27 -11.88 -6.79
CA LEU A 5 -12.04 -13.13 -6.80
C LEU A 5 -11.70 -13.95 -8.05
N SER A 6 -11.78 -13.32 -9.23
CA SER A 6 -11.44 -13.98 -10.49
C SER A 6 -9.99 -14.45 -10.52
N GLN A 7 -9.03 -13.66 -10.04
CA GLN A 7 -7.64 -14.08 -9.92
C GLN A 7 -7.47 -15.35 -9.10
N ARG A 8 -8.17 -15.44 -7.97
CA ARG A 8 -8.01 -16.57 -7.04
C ARG A 8 -8.65 -17.85 -7.55
N TYR A 9 -9.79 -17.75 -8.22
CA TYR A 9 -10.64 -18.87 -8.61
C TYR A 9 -10.82 -18.97 -10.14
N MET A 10 -9.85 -18.48 -10.91
CA MET A 10 -9.89 -18.45 -12.36
C MET A 10 -10.16 -19.80 -12.99
N SER A 11 -9.70 -20.90 -12.38
CA SER A 11 -9.91 -22.27 -12.87
C SER A 11 -11.33 -22.82 -12.61
N GLU A 12 -12.05 -22.23 -11.66
CA GLU A 12 -13.34 -22.76 -11.16
C GLU A 12 -14.53 -21.91 -11.62
N LEU A 13 -14.38 -20.58 -11.55
CA LEU A 13 -15.49 -19.65 -11.78
C LEU A 13 -16.11 -19.74 -13.17
N PRO A 14 -15.38 -19.95 -14.29
CA PRO A 14 -15.99 -20.07 -15.60
C PRO A 14 -16.98 -21.23 -15.71
N ALA A 15 -16.74 -22.31 -14.98
CA ALA A 15 -17.66 -23.46 -14.96
C ALA A 15 -18.86 -23.26 -14.02
N LEU A 16 -18.66 -22.46 -12.95
CA LEU A 16 -19.70 -22.18 -11.94
C LEU A 16 -20.67 -21.07 -12.35
N ILE A 17 -20.19 -20.11 -13.15
CA ILE A 17 -20.96 -18.94 -13.58
C ILE A 17 -20.76 -18.74 -15.08
N PRO A 18 -21.42 -19.59 -15.91
CA PRO A 18 -21.26 -19.58 -17.38
C PRO A 18 -21.88 -18.36 -18.05
N GLU A 19 -22.65 -17.56 -17.34
CA GLU A 19 -23.27 -16.32 -17.84
C GLU A 19 -22.26 -15.17 -18.00
N VAL A 20 -21.02 -15.34 -17.52
CA VAL A 20 -19.97 -14.32 -17.63
C VAL A 20 -19.19 -14.52 -18.93
N ASP A 21 -19.17 -13.50 -19.78
CA ASP A 21 -18.55 -13.53 -21.11
C ASP A 21 -17.03 -13.68 -21.04
N ALA A 22 -16.36 -13.00 -20.08
CA ALA A 22 -14.90 -13.06 -19.94
C ALA A 22 -14.44 -12.87 -18.50
N TRP A 23 -13.32 -13.55 -18.16
CA TRP A 23 -12.70 -13.54 -16.84
C TRP A 23 -11.27 -13.04 -16.94
N PHE A 24 -10.89 -12.10 -16.07
CA PHE A 24 -9.55 -11.49 -16.03
C PHE A 24 -8.97 -11.50 -14.62
N GLY A 25 -7.65 -11.53 -14.52
CA GLY A 25 -6.92 -11.46 -13.26
C GLY A 25 -6.95 -10.07 -12.60
N ALA A 26 -6.40 -9.99 -11.41
CA ALA A 26 -6.41 -8.76 -10.62
C ALA A 26 -5.50 -7.64 -11.17
N ARG A 27 -4.64 -7.96 -12.13
CA ARG A 27 -3.66 -7.03 -12.75
C ARG A 27 -3.83 -6.91 -14.26
N ASP A 28 -4.81 -7.57 -14.84
CA ASP A 28 -4.99 -7.70 -16.28
C ASP A 28 -5.86 -6.57 -16.85
N PHE A 29 -5.41 -5.31 -16.70
CA PHE A 29 -6.17 -4.16 -17.19
C PHE A 29 -6.17 -4.06 -18.73
N ASP A 30 -5.04 -4.30 -19.38
CA ASP A 30 -4.94 -4.22 -20.83
C ASP A 30 -5.85 -5.21 -21.56
N PRO A 31 -5.92 -6.51 -21.17
CA PRO A 31 -6.93 -7.43 -21.70
C PRO A 31 -8.37 -6.98 -21.48
N VAL A 32 -8.68 -6.40 -20.30
CA VAL A 32 -10.03 -5.88 -20.02
C VAL A 32 -10.38 -4.73 -20.96
N ILE A 33 -9.44 -3.81 -21.20
CA ILE A 33 -9.64 -2.66 -22.09
C ILE A 33 -9.90 -3.15 -23.54
N ARG A 34 -9.13 -4.14 -24.02
CA ARG A 34 -9.32 -4.73 -25.36
C ARG A 34 -10.66 -5.44 -25.50
N GLU A 35 -11.08 -6.17 -24.46
CA GLU A 35 -12.40 -6.83 -24.43
C GLU A 35 -13.55 -5.83 -24.53
N LEU A 36 -13.36 -4.63 -23.98
CA LEU A 36 -14.32 -3.53 -24.09
C LEU A 36 -14.23 -2.76 -25.42
N GLY A 37 -13.41 -3.24 -26.36
CA GLY A 37 -13.28 -2.64 -27.70
C GLY A 37 -12.41 -1.38 -27.75
N ALA A 38 -11.56 -1.15 -26.76
CA ALA A 38 -10.63 -0.02 -26.73
C ALA A 38 -9.16 -0.50 -26.74
N GLU A 39 -8.26 0.37 -27.20
CA GLU A 39 -6.81 0.09 -27.14
C GLU A 39 -6.23 0.65 -25.83
N PRO A 40 -5.43 -0.14 -25.08
CA PRO A 40 -4.72 0.36 -23.94
C PRO A 40 -3.78 1.51 -24.32
N SER A 41 -3.77 2.59 -23.54
CA SER A 41 -2.83 3.68 -23.77
C SER A 41 -1.40 3.21 -23.49
N ALA A 42 -0.46 3.53 -24.40
CA ALA A 42 0.96 3.37 -24.18
C ALA A 42 1.48 4.36 -23.11
N ASP A 43 0.81 5.49 -22.97
CA ASP A 43 1.09 6.50 -21.98
C ASP A 43 0.49 6.09 -20.62
N LYS A 44 1.35 5.59 -19.73
CA LYS A 44 0.99 5.23 -18.36
C LYS A 44 0.79 6.45 -17.45
N THR A 45 1.05 7.64 -17.92
CA THR A 45 0.75 8.91 -17.25
C THR A 45 -0.73 9.30 -17.36
N VAL A 46 -1.59 8.33 -17.71
CA VAL A 46 -3.03 8.52 -17.90
C VAL A 46 -3.62 9.33 -16.76
N GLU A 47 -4.34 10.35 -17.15
CA GLU A 47 -5.02 11.24 -16.23
C GLU A 47 -5.96 10.46 -15.30
N ARG A 48 -5.58 10.37 -14.04
CA ARG A 48 -6.35 9.64 -13.03
C ARG A 48 -7.63 10.39 -12.72
N TYR A 49 -8.78 9.76 -12.95
CA TYR A 49 -10.06 10.26 -12.48
C TYR A 49 -10.22 9.96 -10.99
N LEU A 50 -10.41 11.01 -10.18
CA LEU A 50 -10.59 10.87 -8.74
C LEU A 50 -12.07 10.69 -8.42
N THR A 51 -12.39 9.59 -7.74
CA THR A 51 -13.73 9.32 -7.16
C THR A 51 -13.82 9.69 -5.68
N THR A 52 -12.70 10.11 -5.09
CA THR A 52 -12.63 10.65 -3.73
C THR A 52 -13.06 12.13 -3.70
N PRO A 53 -13.42 12.69 -2.54
CA PRO A 53 -13.47 14.13 -2.35
C PRO A 53 -12.18 14.81 -2.81
N SER A 54 -12.28 16.05 -3.33
CA SER A 54 -11.17 16.74 -4.00
C SER A 54 -9.95 17.01 -3.13
N HIS A 55 -10.11 17.02 -1.80
CA HIS A 55 -9.05 17.40 -0.86
C HIS A 55 -8.08 16.26 -0.52
N TYR A 56 -8.41 14.99 -0.81
CA TYR A 56 -7.48 13.88 -0.59
C TYR A 56 -7.46 12.87 -1.75
N ALA A 57 -6.35 12.16 -1.87
CA ALA A 57 -6.23 11.04 -2.79
C ALA A 57 -5.38 9.91 -2.18
N TYR A 58 -5.68 8.68 -2.60
CA TYR A 58 -4.83 7.54 -2.29
C TYR A 58 -3.62 7.51 -3.22
N LEU A 59 -2.43 7.38 -2.67
CA LEU A 59 -1.19 7.15 -3.41
C LEU A 59 -0.70 5.73 -3.15
N LYS A 60 -0.80 4.87 -4.14
CA LYS A 60 -0.44 3.46 -4.03
C LYS A 60 1.04 3.27 -4.35
N ILE A 61 1.85 3.02 -3.33
CA ILE A 61 3.31 2.97 -3.43
C ILE A 61 3.87 1.59 -3.81
N SER A 62 3.07 0.53 -3.66
CA SER A 62 3.46 -0.82 -4.05
C SER A 62 2.25 -1.74 -4.23
N GLU A 63 2.46 -2.88 -4.88
CA GLU A 63 1.46 -3.94 -5.08
C GLU A 63 2.02 -5.28 -4.63
N GLY A 64 1.17 -6.17 -4.11
CA GLY A 64 1.57 -7.50 -3.66
C GLY A 64 2.17 -7.50 -2.25
N CYS A 65 2.46 -8.69 -1.72
CA CYS A 65 2.98 -8.84 -0.36
C CYS A 65 3.77 -10.14 -0.23
N ASP A 66 4.97 -10.06 0.33
CA ASP A 66 5.83 -11.21 0.58
C ASP A 66 5.62 -11.82 1.98
N ARG A 67 4.74 -11.22 2.80
CA ARG A 67 4.35 -11.78 4.08
C ARG A 67 3.50 -13.03 3.87
N ARG A 68 3.79 -14.08 4.62
CA ARG A 68 3.10 -15.37 4.53
C ARG A 68 2.22 -15.62 5.75
N CYS A 69 1.44 -14.61 6.14
CA CYS A 69 0.47 -14.79 7.22
C CYS A 69 -0.51 -15.92 6.89
N SER A 70 -0.72 -16.86 7.82
CA SER A 70 -1.44 -18.11 7.59
C SER A 70 -2.90 -17.95 7.14
N TYR A 71 -3.50 -16.82 7.44
CA TYR A 71 -4.89 -16.49 7.11
C TYR A 71 -5.04 -15.61 5.86
N CYS A 72 -3.94 -15.21 5.20
CA CYS A 72 -3.96 -14.18 4.17
C CYS A 72 -3.81 -14.76 2.76
N ALA A 73 -4.74 -14.42 1.87
CA ALA A 73 -4.73 -14.83 0.49
C ALA A 73 -4.00 -13.83 -0.45
N ILE A 74 -3.55 -12.68 0.05
CA ILE A 74 -2.95 -11.61 -0.77
C ILE A 74 -1.77 -12.09 -1.62
N PRO A 75 -0.79 -12.89 -1.10
CA PRO A 75 0.32 -13.36 -1.93
C PRO A 75 -0.13 -14.19 -3.15
N PHE A 76 -1.22 -14.94 -3.01
CA PHE A 76 -1.80 -15.75 -4.11
C PHE A 76 -2.61 -14.91 -5.10
N ILE A 77 -3.18 -13.79 -4.68
CA ILE A 77 -4.04 -12.92 -5.50
C ILE A 77 -3.22 -11.80 -6.15
N ARG A 78 -2.40 -11.11 -5.36
CA ARG A 78 -1.64 -9.92 -5.78
C ARG A 78 -0.17 -10.22 -6.08
N GLY A 79 0.30 -11.46 -5.79
CA GLY A 79 1.67 -11.90 -6.03
C GLY A 79 2.68 -11.24 -5.09
N GLN A 80 3.96 -11.32 -5.49
CA GLN A 80 5.08 -10.76 -4.75
C GLN A 80 5.01 -9.24 -4.66
N HIS A 81 5.63 -8.69 -3.62
CA HIS A 81 5.76 -7.25 -3.43
C HIS A 81 6.52 -6.61 -4.60
N LYS A 82 5.96 -5.53 -5.13
CA LYS A 82 6.55 -4.73 -6.19
C LYS A 82 6.32 -3.26 -5.91
N SER A 83 7.39 -2.54 -5.59
CA SER A 83 7.37 -1.10 -5.35
C SER A 83 7.22 -0.31 -6.66
N VAL A 84 6.57 0.83 -6.56
CA VAL A 84 6.57 1.85 -7.63
C VAL A 84 7.82 2.71 -7.45
N PRO A 85 8.56 3.08 -8.52
CA PRO A 85 9.70 3.98 -8.42
C PRO A 85 9.35 5.29 -7.72
N MET A 86 10.28 5.80 -6.93
CA MET A 86 10.04 7.00 -6.10
C MET A 86 9.76 8.24 -6.95
N GLU A 87 10.42 8.35 -8.07
CA GLU A 87 10.27 9.44 -9.03
C GLU A 87 8.85 9.46 -9.60
N ASP A 88 8.30 8.30 -9.96
CA ASP A 88 6.94 8.17 -10.51
C ASP A 88 5.89 8.57 -9.45
N LEU A 89 6.14 8.21 -8.17
CA LEU A 89 5.25 8.58 -7.06
C LEU A 89 5.26 10.07 -6.77
N VAL A 90 6.43 10.70 -6.83
CA VAL A 90 6.57 12.16 -6.66
C VAL A 90 5.87 12.88 -7.80
N GLU A 91 6.05 12.43 -9.03
CA GLU A 91 5.36 13.00 -10.20
C GLU A 91 3.83 12.83 -10.09
N GLU A 92 3.34 11.66 -9.67
CA GLU A 92 1.91 11.46 -9.41
C GLU A 92 1.40 12.42 -8.31
N ALA A 93 2.16 12.59 -7.23
CA ALA A 93 1.82 13.52 -6.16
C ALA A 93 1.73 14.98 -6.65
N MET A 94 2.65 15.41 -7.51
CA MET A 94 2.61 16.73 -8.14
C MET A 94 1.35 16.93 -8.99
N ARG A 95 0.99 15.92 -9.81
CA ARG A 95 -0.25 15.94 -10.60
C ARG A 95 -1.51 15.99 -9.73
N LEU A 96 -1.53 15.26 -8.61
CA LEU A 96 -2.63 15.28 -7.64
C LEU A 96 -2.74 16.65 -6.96
N ALA A 97 -1.62 17.23 -6.53
CA ALA A 97 -1.58 18.57 -5.93
C ALA A 97 -2.09 19.65 -6.91
N ALA A 98 -1.72 19.57 -8.20
CA ALA A 98 -2.22 20.46 -9.23
C ALA A 98 -3.76 20.37 -9.44
N LYS A 99 -4.38 19.21 -9.12
CA LYS A 99 -5.84 19.02 -9.10
C LYS A 99 -6.51 19.49 -7.80
N GLY A 100 -5.75 20.05 -6.86
CA GLY A 100 -6.25 20.57 -5.58
C GLY A 100 -6.26 19.58 -4.42
N VAL A 101 -5.64 18.40 -4.60
CA VAL A 101 -5.43 17.43 -3.49
C VAL A 101 -4.47 18.04 -2.47
N ARG A 102 -4.83 17.97 -1.20
CA ARG A 102 -4.06 18.46 -0.05
C ARG A 102 -3.53 17.35 0.83
N GLU A 103 -4.22 16.22 0.90
CA GLU A 103 -3.82 15.06 1.68
C GLU A 103 -3.51 13.86 0.79
N LEU A 104 -2.32 13.27 0.93
CA LEU A 104 -1.96 11.99 0.35
C LEU A 104 -2.15 10.88 1.38
N ILE A 105 -2.97 9.88 1.06
CA ILE A 105 -3.11 8.67 1.85
C ILE A 105 -2.25 7.58 1.18
N ILE A 106 -1.11 7.31 1.80
CA ILE A 106 -0.15 6.31 1.31
C ILE A 106 -0.70 4.91 1.58
N ILE A 107 -0.86 4.11 0.54
CA ILE A 107 -1.41 2.76 0.63
C ILE A 107 -0.53 1.71 -0.05
N ALA A 108 -0.53 0.52 0.53
CA ALA A 108 0.00 -0.73 -0.01
C ALA A 108 -0.60 -1.90 0.76
N GLN A 109 -0.24 -3.14 0.43
CA GLN A 109 -0.52 -4.29 1.29
C GLN A 109 0.43 -4.35 2.51
N ASP A 110 1.63 -3.77 2.38
CA ASP A 110 2.60 -3.54 3.45
C ASP A 110 3.48 -2.34 3.05
N THR A 111 3.18 -1.16 3.59
CA THR A 111 3.96 0.07 3.30
C THR A 111 5.37 0.03 3.86
N THR A 112 5.59 -0.72 4.96
CA THR A 112 6.91 -0.83 5.58
C THR A 112 7.93 -1.62 4.75
N TYR A 113 7.46 -2.32 3.70
CA TYR A 113 8.31 -3.11 2.81
C TYR A 113 8.81 -2.31 1.60
N TYR A 114 8.30 -1.10 1.40
CA TYR A 114 8.61 -0.25 0.26
C TYR A 114 10.11 -0.06 0.03
N GLY A 115 10.53 -0.27 -1.20
CA GLY A 115 11.88 -0.05 -1.68
C GLY A 115 12.83 -1.25 -1.54
N LEU A 116 12.48 -2.30 -0.78
CA LEU A 116 13.35 -3.47 -0.62
C LEU A 116 13.65 -4.19 -1.93
N ASP A 117 12.70 -4.27 -2.85
CA ASP A 117 12.86 -4.85 -4.17
C ASP A 117 13.66 -3.95 -5.12
N LEU A 118 13.39 -2.64 -5.15
CA LEU A 118 14.01 -1.67 -6.06
C LEU A 118 15.37 -1.17 -5.56
N TYR A 119 15.45 -0.76 -4.28
CA TYR A 119 16.60 -0.04 -3.73
C TYR A 119 17.45 -0.88 -2.78
N ARG A 120 17.08 -2.16 -2.55
CA ARG A 120 17.74 -3.09 -1.62
C ARG A 120 17.76 -2.59 -0.16
N ARG A 121 16.90 -1.65 0.16
CA ARG A 121 16.70 -1.08 1.50
C ARG A 121 15.26 -0.61 1.66
N ARG A 122 14.79 -0.46 2.90
CA ARG A 122 13.53 0.20 3.18
C ARG A 122 13.67 1.68 2.84
N ALA A 123 12.76 2.22 2.04
CA ALA A 123 12.85 3.58 1.52
C ALA A 123 11.60 4.42 1.81
N LEU A 124 10.73 3.94 2.74
CA LEU A 124 9.49 4.67 3.04
C LEU A 124 9.77 6.06 3.64
N ALA A 125 10.73 6.18 4.57
CA ALA A 125 11.07 7.47 5.16
C ALA A 125 11.59 8.48 4.14
N GLU A 126 12.43 8.03 3.20
CA GLU A 126 12.91 8.88 2.11
C GLU A 126 11.78 9.30 1.17
N LEU A 127 10.85 8.37 0.86
CA LEU A 127 9.66 8.71 0.06
C LEU A 127 8.81 9.77 0.76
N LEU A 128 8.55 9.62 2.08
CA LEU A 128 7.79 10.60 2.85
C LEU A 128 8.42 11.98 2.81
N GLN A 129 9.76 12.06 2.94
CA GLN A 129 10.50 13.30 2.82
C GLN A 129 10.27 13.95 1.45
N LYS A 130 10.46 13.21 0.35
CA LYS A 130 10.28 13.74 -1.01
C LYS A 130 8.82 14.16 -1.29
N LEU A 131 7.85 13.39 -0.82
CA LEU A 131 6.44 13.76 -0.96
C LEU A 131 6.09 15.02 -0.17
N SER A 132 6.75 15.26 0.96
CA SER A 132 6.54 16.47 1.76
C SER A 132 7.08 17.74 1.09
N GLU A 133 8.01 17.59 0.15
CA GLU A 133 8.56 18.70 -0.65
C GLU A 133 7.63 19.11 -1.80
N VAL A 134 6.59 18.33 -2.08
CA VAL A 134 5.62 18.66 -3.13
C VAL A 134 4.76 19.84 -2.69
N ASP A 135 4.79 20.90 -3.50
CA ASP A 135 3.96 22.07 -3.28
C ASP A 135 2.46 21.74 -3.36
N GLY A 136 1.68 22.28 -2.43
CA GLY A 136 0.24 22.03 -2.37
C GLY A 136 -0.17 20.81 -1.54
N ILE A 137 0.73 19.86 -1.26
CA ILE A 137 0.46 18.78 -0.29
C ILE A 137 0.71 19.31 1.12
N GLU A 138 -0.29 19.14 1.98
CA GLU A 138 -0.28 19.62 3.37
C GLU A 138 -0.21 18.45 4.37
N TRP A 139 -0.80 17.29 4.02
CA TRP A 139 -0.85 16.10 4.88
C TRP A 139 -0.47 14.82 4.13
N ILE A 140 0.30 13.98 4.79
CA ILE A 140 0.69 12.65 4.32
C ILE A 140 0.35 11.65 5.41
N ARG A 141 -0.57 10.74 5.13
CA ARG A 141 -1.05 9.71 6.06
C ARG A 141 -0.64 8.33 5.59
N ILE A 142 -0.07 7.52 6.49
CA ILE A 142 0.40 6.17 6.18
C ILE A 142 -0.65 5.17 6.62
N HIS A 143 -1.05 4.26 5.71
CA HIS A 143 -1.91 3.12 6.01
C HIS A 143 -1.18 1.79 5.80
N TYR A 144 -1.67 0.73 6.44
CA TYR A 144 -1.23 -0.66 6.28
C TYR A 144 0.25 -0.90 6.58
N SER A 145 0.70 -0.44 7.72
CA SER A 145 2.05 -0.75 8.23
C SER A 145 2.09 -2.15 8.85
N TYR A 146 3.17 -2.88 8.62
CA TYR A 146 3.37 -4.19 9.24
C TYR A 146 4.25 -4.08 10.48
N PRO A 147 3.92 -4.78 11.60
CA PRO A 147 4.67 -4.60 12.84
C PRO A 147 6.10 -5.14 12.79
N ALA A 148 6.34 -6.33 12.19
CA ALA A 148 7.68 -6.94 12.20
C ALA A 148 8.68 -6.11 11.40
N SER A 149 9.81 -5.79 12.01
CA SER A 149 10.88 -4.97 11.43
C SER A 149 10.37 -3.61 10.95
N PHE A 150 9.53 -2.96 11.74
CA PHE A 150 9.04 -1.62 11.44
C PHE A 150 10.24 -0.65 11.30
N PRO A 151 10.32 0.15 10.23
CA PRO A 151 11.44 1.06 10.01
C PRO A 151 11.37 2.25 10.97
N GLU A 152 12.38 2.39 11.84
CA GLU A 152 12.38 3.42 12.89
C GLU A 152 12.53 4.84 12.33
N ASP A 153 13.17 5.01 11.18
CA ASP A 153 13.30 6.29 10.46
C ASP A 153 11.95 6.86 10.01
N VAL A 154 10.92 6.03 9.86
CA VAL A 154 9.54 6.49 9.63
C VAL A 154 8.98 7.21 10.86
N LEU A 155 9.36 6.77 12.08
CA LEU A 155 8.97 7.47 13.30
C LEU A 155 9.60 8.86 13.39
N ASP A 156 10.84 9.02 12.90
CA ASP A 156 11.49 10.32 12.81
C ASP A 156 10.75 11.25 11.84
N GLN A 157 10.34 10.74 10.68
CA GLN A 157 9.49 11.50 9.76
C GLN A 157 8.15 11.92 10.41
N MET A 158 7.53 11.04 11.20
CA MET A 158 6.27 11.38 11.89
C MET A 158 6.46 12.38 13.04
N ALA A 159 7.61 12.36 13.70
CA ALA A 159 7.92 13.26 14.80
C ALA A 159 8.28 14.68 14.31
N ASP A 160 9.13 14.74 13.28
CA ASP A 160 9.85 15.96 12.88
C ASP A 160 9.27 16.62 11.63
N ASN A 161 8.61 15.85 10.72
CA ASN A 161 8.04 16.39 9.49
C ASN A 161 6.58 16.83 9.73
N PRO A 162 6.27 18.15 9.68
CA PRO A 162 4.94 18.66 10.00
C PRO A 162 3.84 18.23 9.03
N LYS A 163 4.20 17.76 7.83
CA LYS A 163 3.23 17.26 6.85
C LYS A 163 2.89 15.78 7.06
N VAL A 164 3.73 15.01 7.77
CA VAL A 164 3.46 13.59 8.05
C VAL A 164 2.56 13.47 9.27
N CYS A 165 1.38 12.89 9.07
CA CYS A 165 0.39 12.74 10.14
C CYS A 165 0.91 11.84 11.27
N ARG A 166 0.70 12.24 12.52
CA ARG A 166 0.97 11.41 13.71
C ARG A 166 -0.11 10.35 13.87
N TYR A 167 -0.24 9.51 12.87
CA TYR A 167 -1.26 8.49 12.76
C TYR A 167 -0.63 7.16 12.34
N MET A 168 -0.95 6.10 13.07
CA MET A 168 -0.44 4.75 12.80
C MET A 168 -1.58 3.78 12.56
N ASP A 169 -1.55 3.13 11.40
CA ASP A 169 -2.46 2.05 11.04
C ASP A 169 -1.64 0.74 10.95
N ILE A 170 -1.69 -0.05 12.03
CA ILE A 170 -0.91 -1.29 12.18
C ILE A 170 -1.82 -2.42 12.65
N PRO A 171 -2.10 -3.42 11.82
CA PRO A 171 -2.87 -4.58 12.22
C PRO A 171 -2.02 -5.51 13.11
N LEU A 172 -2.07 -5.33 14.43
CA LEU A 172 -1.35 -6.15 15.39
C LEU A 172 -1.88 -7.58 15.46
N GLN A 173 -3.16 -7.78 15.11
CA GLN A 173 -3.90 -9.04 15.06
C GLN A 173 -4.19 -9.65 16.44
N HIS A 174 -3.18 -9.94 17.25
CA HIS A 174 -3.30 -10.54 18.56
C HIS A 174 -2.14 -10.14 19.49
N ILE A 175 -2.17 -10.57 20.77
CA ILE A 175 -1.11 -10.34 21.74
C ILE A 175 -0.56 -11.63 22.36
N SER A 176 -1.21 -12.77 22.16
CA SER A 176 -0.72 -14.08 22.61
C SER A 176 0.33 -14.61 21.64
N ASP A 177 1.50 -14.98 22.15
CA ASP A 177 2.62 -15.49 21.36
C ASP A 177 2.23 -16.71 20.54
N LYS A 178 1.50 -17.66 21.14
CA LYS A 178 1.00 -18.86 20.46
C LYS A 178 0.11 -18.53 19.26
N VAL A 179 -0.77 -17.51 19.39
CA VAL A 179 -1.65 -17.10 18.30
C VAL A 179 -0.86 -16.38 17.22
N LEU A 180 0.03 -15.47 17.60
CA LEU A 180 0.88 -14.74 16.66
C LEU A 180 1.80 -15.68 15.87
N ASP A 181 2.35 -16.71 16.50
CA ASP A 181 3.16 -17.74 15.85
C ASP A 181 2.31 -18.55 14.84
N ASN A 182 1.15 -19.04 15.27
CA ASN A 182 0.22 -19.75 14.37
C ASN A 182 -0.26 -18.87 13.19
N MET A 183 -0.33 -17.57 13.37
CA MET A 183 -0.66 -16.59 12.34
C MET A 183 0.55 -16.23 11.44
N HIS A 184 1.74 -16.74 11.75
CA HIS A 184 3.01 -16.42 11.07
C HIS A 184 3.29 -14.91 11.06
N ARG A 185 3.11 -14.25 12.24
CA ARG A 185 3.29 -12.78 12.34
C ARG A 185 4.74 -12.36 12.51
N HIS A 186 5.64 -13.29 12.87
CA HIS A 186 7.07 -13.05 13.13
C HIS A 186 7.35 -11.98 14.19
N VAL A 187 6.41 -11.83 15.13
CA VAL A 187 6.51 -11.00 16.32
C VAL A 187 5.80 -11.71 17.47
N ASP A 188 6.21 -11.42 18.70
CA ASP A 188 5.56 -11.86 19.94
C ASP A 188 4.86 -10.69 20.65
N GLY A 189 4.20 -11.00 21.76
CA GLY A 189 3.48 -10.01 22.57
C GLY A 189 4.42 -9.00 23.25
N ALA A 190 5.62 -9.42 23.64
CA ALA A 190 6.60 -8.54 24.27
C ALA A 190 7.12 -7.52 23.25
N TRP A 191 7.50 -7.99 22.07
CA TRP A 191 7.94 -7.15 20.96
C TRP A 191 6.85 -6.15 20.53
N THR A 192 5.60 -6.62 20.46
CA THR A 192 4.45 -5.77 20.11
C THR A 192 4.25 -4.63 21.10
N ARG A 193 4.34 -4.90 22.41
CA ARG A 193 4.24 -3.87 23.45
C ARG A 193 5.40 -2.88 23.37
N GLU A 194 6.61 -3.37 23.13
CA GLU A 194 7.80 -2.53 22.99
C GLU A 194 7.71 -1.63 21.78
N LEU A 195 7.20 -2.13 20.64
CA LEU A 195 6.96 -1.32 19.44
C LEU A 195 6.00 -0.16 19.75
N ILE A 196 4.86 -0.45 20.41
CA ILE A 196 3.88 0.58 20.78
C ILE A 196 4.48 1.62 21.73
N ARG A 197 5.29 1.15 22.72
CA ARG A 197 5.99 2.05 23.64
C ARG A 197 6.93 3.00 22.89
N LYS A 198 7.79 2.46 22.03
CA LYS A 198 8.69 3.27 21.18
C LYS A 198 7.96 4.28 20.32
N MET A 199 6.85 3.87 19.67
CA MET A 199 6.04 4.77 18.86
C MET A 199 5.53 5.95 19.66
N ARG A 200 4.97 5.71 20.85
CA ARG A 200 4.44 6.78 21.72
C ARG A 200 5.52 7.69 22.29
N GLU A 201 6.72 7.16 22.54
CA GLU A 201 7.85 7.94 23.04
C GLU A 201 8.46 8.82 21.94
N ARG A 202 8.62 8.27 20.72
CA ARG A 202 9.23 9.01 19.61
C ARG A 202 8.27 9.97 18.91
N VAL A 203 6.98 9.65 18.91
CA VAL A 203 5.93 10.46 18.26
C VAL A 203 4.87 10.85 19.31
N PRO A 204 5.12 11.89 20.12
CA PRO A 204 4.15 12.32 21.12
C PRO A 204 2.80 12.66 20.51
N GLY A 205 1.74 12.06 21.03
CA GLY A 205 0.37 12.27 20.56
C GLY A 205 -0.04 11.39 19.38
N VAL A 206 0.76 10.35 19.01
CA VAL A 206 0.36 9.39 17.99
C VAL A 206 -0.86 8.56 18.42
#